data_bec166577b3fe6218193f9691e9b0c5b
#
_entry.id   bec166577b3fe6218193f9691e9b0c5b
#
_cell.length_a   1.000
_cell.length_b   1.000
_cell.length_c   1.000
_cell.angle_alpha   90.00
_cell.angle_beta   90.00
_cell.angle_gamma   90.00
#
_symmetry.space_group_name_H-M   'P 1'
#
loop_
_entity.id
_entity.type
_entity.pdbx_description
1 polymer ?
#
loop_
_entity_poly.entity_id
_entity_poly.type
_entity_poly.pdbx_seq_one_letter_code
_entity_poly.pdbx_strand_id
1 'polypeptide(L)'
;MVSRFALLLTLPLAVACAPVAGGGDALSSPAPDAEGALFVAGKFGNTLSKVDLASGEAVKTVDSCANPHELATSPDEKHVALACYGGQTVDIFSTADLSRVASIDLGENARPHGIVWHANGDLYATAEGRKSVFWIRDPLGEAETFEFGSGQEGTHMLAVAPDGLHAWTTNLGSRTVSLIDLKTRRAPQSVEVGEEPEGIWLSDDGDTLWVSARGSNAAFKLDPQTLEVRQRIETGNFPLRITVRPQGDYAVTSNLSDGGLSVIDTATGKVVRNIRVSGPDQAEAKTQLTILFSPNGERIYVAETMANTIAEVDFASGRVLRRLPGTGGGDGLAIIE
;
A
#
# COMPACT_ATOMS: atom_id res chain seq x y z
N MET A 1 -65.13 2.69 -59.03
CA MET A 1 -63.92 3.26 -58.32
C MET A 1 -63.84 2.54 -57.01
N VAL A 2 -62.94 1.58 -56.93
CA VAL A 2 -62.78 0.69 -55.74
C VAL A 2 -61.55 1.06 -55.05
N SER A 3 -61.67 1.59 -53.81
CA SER A 3 -60.54 1.95 -52.89
C SER A 3 -60.15 0.70 -52.14
N ARG A 4 -58.87 0.31 -52.23
CA ARG A 4 -58.26 -0.78 -51.46
C ARG A 4 -57.69 -0.23 -50.17
N PHE A 5 -58.19 -0.67 -49.02
CA PHE A 5 -57.58 -0.47 -47.74
C PHE A 5 -56.47 -1.52 -47.51
N ALA A 6 -55.24 -1.05 -47.26
CA ALA A 6 -54.16 -1.93 -46.83
C ALA A 6 -54.09 -1.93 -45.27
N LEU A 7 -54.24 -3.13 -44.71
CA LEU A 7 -54.15 -3.38 -43.27
C LEU A 7 -52.66 -3.59 -42.91
N LEU A 8 -52.08 -2.66 -42.16
CA LEU A 8 -50.74 -2.83 -41.55
C LEU A 8 -50.87 -3.61 -40.26
N LEU A 9 -50.34 -4.84 -40.25
CA LEU A 9 -50.14 -5.63 -39.02
C LEU A 9 -48.84 -5.12 -38.34
N THR A 10 -48.99 -4.54 -37.13
CA THR A 10 -47.87 -4.25 -36.26
C THR A 10 -47.66 -5.43 -35.29
N LEU A 11 -46.53 -6.13 -35.43
CA LEU A 11 -46.07 -7.09 -34.43
C LEU A 11 -45.45 -6.32 -33.22
N PRO A 12 -45.76 -6.69 -31.97
CA PRO A 12 -45.06 -6.17 -30.85
C PRO A 12 -43.68 -6.88 -30.68
N LEU A 13 -42.59 -6.12 -30.69
CA LEU A 13 -41.30 -6.61 -30.25
C LEU A 13 -41.35 -6.83 -28.74
N ALA A 14 -41.33 -8.08 -28.31
CA ALA A 14 -41.08 -8.43 -26.92
C ALA A 14 -39.58 -8.24 -26.63
N VAL A 15 -39.23 -7.19 -25.88
CA VAL A 15 -37.88 -7.02 -25.30
C VAL A 15 -37.80 -7.98 -24.11
N ALA A 16 -37.08 -9.08 -24.29
CA ALA A 16 -36.73 -9.98 -23.20
C ALA A 16 -35.65 -9.29 -22.34
N CYS A 17 -36.03 -8.83 -21.17
CA CYS A 17 -35.08 -8.49 -20.12
C CYS A 17 -34.40 -9.79 -19.66
N ALA A 18 -33.13 -9.97 -20.04
CA ALA A 18 -32.29 -10.97 -19.42
C ALA A 18 -32.02 -10.56 -17.94
N PRO A 19 -32.11 -11.49 -16.98
CA PRO A 19 -31.75 -11.17 -15.61
C PRO A 19 -30.25 -10.84 -15.56
N VAL A 20 -29.93 -9.66 -14.99
CA VAL A 20 -28.57 -9.34 -14.58
C VAL A 20 -28.21 -10.34 -13.48
N ALA A 21 -27.33 -11.28 -13.79
CA ALA A 21 -26.75 -12.17 -12.82
C ALA A 21 -26.02 -11.30 -11.79
N GLY A 22 -26.54 -11.25 -10.58
CA GLY A 22 -25.85 -10.69 -9.42
C GLY A 22 -24.56 -11.48 -9.25
N GLY A 23 -23.41 -10.78 -9.48
CA GLY A 23 -22.10 -11.32 -9.20
C GLY A 23 -21.98 -11.57 -7.70
N GLY A 24 -22.26 -12.78 -7.25
CA GLY A 24 -21.79 -13.26 -5.97
C GLY A 24 -20.26 -13.26 -6.02
N ASP A 25 -19.63 -12.67 -5.00
CA ASP A 25 -18.19 -12.74 -4.80
C ASP A 25 -17.76 -14.21 -4.66
N ALA A 26 -17.40 -14.83 -5.77
CA ALA A 26 -16.84 -16.16 -5.75
C ALA A 26 -15.44 -16.10 -5.14
N LEU A 27 -15.32 -16.59 -3.90
CA LEU A 27 -14.04 -16.89 -3.30
C LEU A 27 -13.39 -18.01 -4.13
N SER A 28 -12.22 -17.68 -4.70
CA SER A 28 -11.17 -18.55 -5.24
C SER A 28 -11.51 -19.56 -6.34
N SER A 29 -11.09 -19.20 -7.54
CA SER A 29 -10.43 -20.19 -8.41
C SER A 29 -8.92 -19.90 -8.33
N PRO A 30 -8.04 -20.94 -8.36
CA PRO A 30 -6.59 -20.70 -8.37
C PRO A 30 -6.26 -19.76 -9.53
N ALA A 31 -5.53 -18.69 -9.25
CA ALA A 31 -4.89 -17.94 -10.33
C ALA A 31 -3.71 -18.77 -10.78
N PRO A 32 -3.63 -19.20 -12.06
CA PRO A 32 -2.45 -19.86 -12.56
C PRO A 32 -1.26 -18.92 -12.35
N ASP A 33 -0.13 -19.45 -11.92
CA ASP A 33 1.18 -18.81 -11.84
C ASP A 33 1.43 -17.79 -10.70
N ALA A 34 0.64 -17.76 -9.64
CA ALA A 34 1.02 -17.06 -8.42
C ALA A 34 1.80 -18.03 -7.51
N GLU A 35 3.07 -17.74 -7.28
CA GLU A 35 3.93 -18.47 -6.36
C GLU A 35 4.25 -17.61 -5.12
N GLY A 36 4.77 -18.24 -4.05
CA GLY A 36 5.16 -17.53 -2.85
C GLY A 36 4.05 -17.30 -1.82
N ALA A 37 4.28 -16.35 -0.93
CA ALA A 37 3.35 -16.06 0.15
C ALA A 37 3.15 -14.55 0.37
N LEU A 38 1.91 -14.18 0.67
CA LEU A 38 1.52 -12.84 1.09
C LEU A 38 1.36 -12.83 2.62
N PHE A 39 2.04 -11.89 3.29
CA PHE A 39 1.85 -11.60 4.71
C PHE A 39 0.88 -10.45 4.86
N VAL A 40 -0.03 -10.56 5.81
CA VAL A 40 -1.11 -9.61 6.04
C VAL A 40 -1.14 -9.20 7.50
N ALA A 41 -0.99 -7.91 7.78
CA ALA A 41 -1.22 -7.35 9.10
C ALA A 41 -2.71 -7.15 9.32
N GLY A 42 -3.30 -7.91 10.25
CA GLY A 42 -4.73 -7.84 10.59
C GLY A 42 -4.98 -6.75 11.62
N LYS A 43 -5.24 -5.54 11.16
CA LYS A 43 -5.33 -4.30 11.95
C LYS A 43 -6.33 -4.37 13.11
N PHE A 44 -7.51 -4.93 12.85
CA PHE A 44 -8.57 -5.04 13.86
C PHE A 44 -8.51 -6.37 14.62
N GLY A 45 -7.93 -7.41 14.00
CA GLY A 45 -7.75 -8.71 14.61
C GLY A 45 -6.52 -8.81 15.52
N ASN A 46 -5.59 -7.84 15.46
CA ASN A 46 -4.28 -7.90 16.11
C ASN A 46 -3.49 -9.14 15.70
N THR A 47 -3.52 -9.48 14.42
CA THR A 47 -2.96 -10.71 13.86
C THR A 47 -1.89 -10.44 12.81
N LEU A 48 -1.03 -11.44 12.61
CA LEU A 48 -0.20 -11.58 11.40
C LEU A 48 -0.57 -12.89 10.72
N SER A 49 -0.82 -12.85 9.43
CA SER A 49 -1.21 -14.02 8.66
C SER A 49 -0.30 -14.25 7.47
N LYS A 50 -0.13 -15.53 7.13
CA LYS A 50 0.53 -15.99 5.90
C LYS A 50 -0.53 -16.59 4.99
N VAL A 51 -0.66 -16.03 3.80
CA VAL A 51 -1.54 -16.51 2.74
C VAL A 51 -0.68 -17.12 1.65
N ASP A 52 -0.91 -18.39 1.33
CA ASP A 52 -0.27 -19.06 0.21
C ASP A 52 -0.88 -18.56 -1.09
N LEU A 53 -0.06 -18.03 -1.99
CA LEU A 53 -0.53 -17.40 -3.22
C LEU A 53 -0.99 -18.42 -4.27
N ALA A 54 -0.50 -19.66 -4.23
CA ALA A 54 -0.95 -20.69 -5.17
C ALA A 54 -2.37 -21.15 -4.84
N SER A 55 -2.65 -21.49 -3.58
CA SER A 55 -3.97 -21.91 -3.13
C SER A 55 -4.94 -20.73 -2.89
N GLY A 56 -4.42 -19.57 -2.53
CA GLY A 56 -5.20 -18.41 -2.09
C GLY A 56 -5.74 -18.54 -0.66
N GLU A 57 -5.24 -19.48 0.13
CA GLU A 57 -5.71 -19.74 1.48
C GLU A 57 -4.75 -19.15 2.55
N ALA A 58 -5.32 -18.71 3.68
CA ALA A 58 -4.53 -18.36 4.84
C ALA A 58 -4.02 -19.66 5.50
N VAL A 59 -2.76 -19.97 5.28
CA VAL A 59 -2.14 -21.22 5.79
C VAL A 59 -1.73 -21.13 7.25
N LYS A 60 -1.55 -19.90 7.77
CA LYS A 60 -1.26 -19.65 9.19
C LYS A 60 -1.68 -18.25 9.59
N THR A 61 -2.23 -18.12 10.80
CA THR A 61 -2.52 -16.86 11.47
C THR A 61 -2.06 -16.96 12.91
N VAL A 62 -1.37 -15.93 13.39
CA VAL A 62 -0.90 -15.84 14.77
C VAL A 62 -1.32 -14.50 15.39
N ASP A 63 -1.43 -14.47 16.72
CA ASP A 63 -1.56 -13.23 17.45
C ASP A 63 -0.27 -12.41 17.28
N SER A 64 -0.40 -11.12 17.06
CA SER A 64 0.73 -10.19 16.91
C SER A 64 0.71 -9.11 18.00
N CYS A 65 0.66 -7.88 17.64
CA CYS A 65 0.60 -6.73 18.54
C CYS A 65 -0.71 -5.94 18.36
N ALA A 66 -0.95 -4.98 19.23
CA ALA A 66 -2.14 -4.13 19.14
C ALA A 66 -2.09 -3.25 17.90
N ASN A 67 -3.15 -3.32 17.09
CA ASN A 67 -3.35 -2.48 15.91
C ASN A 67 -2.12 -2.47 14.98
N PRO A 68 -1.70 -3.65 14.46
CA PRO A 68 -0.57 -3.74 13.55
C PRO A 68 -0.87 -2.99 12.24
N HIS A 69 0.14 -2.30 11.68
CA HIS A 69 -0.02 -1.51 10.45
C HIS A 69 0.86 -2.06 9.34
N GLU A 70 2.04 -1.52 9.13
CA GLU A 70 2.86 -1.82 7.97
C GLU A 70 3.78 -3.02 8.19
N LEU A 71 4.13 -3.68 7.09
CA LEU A 71 5.02 -4.83 7.03
C LEU A 71 6.21 -4.56 6.11
N ALA A 72 7.36 -5.16 6.43
CA ALA A 72 8.52 -5.19 5.55
C ALA A 72 9.21 -6.56 5.62
N THR A 73 9.53 -7.16 4.46
CA THR A 73 10.30 -8.41 4.38
C THR A 73 11.80 -8.14 4.51
N SER A 74 12.52 -9.05 5.17
CA SER A 74 13.99 -9.01 5.19
C SER A 74 14.57 -9.27 3.78
N PRO A 75 15.79 -8.78 3.50
CA PRO A 75 16.41 -8.98 2.19
C PRO A 75 16.65 -10.45 1.81
N ASP A 76 16.72 -11.35 2.80
CA ASP A 76 16.84 -12.79 2.61
C ASP A 76 15.50 -13.53 2.65
N GLU A 77 14.39 -12.80 2.76
CA GLU A 77 13.01 -13.27 2.80
C GLU A 77 12.67 -14.23 3.95
N LYS A 78 13.58 -14.39 4.94
CA LYS A 78 13.34 -15.29 6.07
C LYS A 78 12.57 -14.66 7.22
N HIS A 79 12.43 -13.35 7.21
CA HIS A 79 11.74 -12.62 8.26
C HIS A 79 10.81 -11.55 7.68
N VAL A 80 9.79 -11.22 8.46
CA VAL A 80 8.91 -10.08 8.22
C VAL A 80 8.86 -9.21 9.49
N ALA A 81 9.10 -7.92 9.33
CA ALA A 81 8.95 -6.93 10.39
C ALA A 81 7.57 -6.30 10.35
N LEU A 82 6.99 -6.04 11.52
CA LEU A 82 5.65 -5.53 11.72
C LEU A 82 5.68 -4.29 12.61
N ALA A 83 5.14 -3.19 12.13
CA ALA A 83 4.97 -1.96 12.89
C ALA A 83 3.74 -2.07 13.81
N CYS A 84 3.97 -2.01 15.13
CA CYS A 84 2.94 -2.17 16.17
C CYS A 84 2.35 -0.81 16.57
N TYR A 85 1.47 -0.26 15.75
CA TYR A 85 0.95 1.11 15.89
C TYR A 85 0.18 1.37 17.20
N GLY A 86 -0.54 0.38 17.71
CA GLY A 86 -1.24 0.48 19.01
C GLY A 86 -0.31 0.44 20.22
N GLY A 87 1.00 0.30 19.99
CA GLY A 87 2.03 0.16 21.01
C GLY A 87 3.27 1.00 20.69
N GLN A 88 4.43 0.42 20.93
CA GLN A 88 5.72 1.10 20.78
C GLN A 88 6.81 0.21 20.19
N THR A 89 6.47 -0.99 19.69
CA THR A 89 7.46 -1.96 19.22
C THR A 89 7.40 -2.14 17.71
N VAL A 90 8.54 -2.56 17.16
CA VAL A 90 8.63 -3.27 15.88
C VAL A 90 8.88 -4.73 16.21
N ASP A 91 7.95 -5.60 15.83
CA ASP A 91 8.04 -7.04 16.07
C ASP A 91 8.52 -7.74 14.79
N ILE A 92 9.40 -8.74 14.94
CA ILE A 92 9.95 -9.49 13.82
C ILE A 92 9.51 -10.95 13.94
N PHE A 93 9.02 -11.50 12.82
CA PHE A 93 8.53 -12.87 12.73
C PHE A 93 9.29 -13.66 11.66
N SER A 94 9.48 -14.96 11.88
CA SER A 94 9.96 -15.89 10.88
C SER A 94 8.91 -16.08 9.77
N THR A 95 9.29 -15.97 8.51
CA THR A 95 8.40 -16.24 7.37
C THR A 95 8.03 -17.72 7.24
N ALA A 96 8.82 -18.61 7.81
CA ALA A 96 8.58 -20.05 7.74
C ALA A 96 7.38 -20.48 8.56
N ASP A 97 7.29 -20.00 9.80
CA ASP A 97 6.31 -20.49 10.79
C ASP A 97 5.60 -19.41 11.60
N LEU A 98 5.81 -18.14 11.29
CA LEU A 98 5.29 -16.97 11.99
C LEU A 98 5.62 -16.96 13.51
N SER A 99 6.69 -17.63 13.93
CA SER A 99 7.21 -17.44 15.30
C SER A 99 7.83 -16.05 15.42
N ARG A 100 7.52 -15.34 16.52
CA ARG A 100 8.13 -14.03 16.80
C ARG A 100 9.57 -14.25 17.28
N VAL A 101 10.52 -13.71 16.54
CA VAL A 101 11.97 -13.87 16.79
C VAL A 101 12.58 -12.68 17.51
N ALA A 102 12.01 -11.48 17.35
CA ALA A 102 12.45 -10.26 18.03
C ALA A 102 11.28 -9.31 18.28
N SER A 103 11.45 -8.43 19.28
CA SER A 103 10.54 -7.31 19.56
C SER A 103 11.42 -6.13 20.00
N ILE A 104 11.44 -5.07 19.20
CA ILE A 104 12.33 -3.92 19.36
C ILE A 104 11.51 -2.75 19.90
N ASP A 105 11.82 -2.31 21.10
CA ASP A 105 11.14 -1.20 21.77
C ASP A 105 11.71 0.15 21.26
N LEU A 106 10.84 0.98 20.69
CA LEU A 106 11.16 2.33 20.20
C LEU A 106 10.87 3.43 21.25
N GLY A 107 10.48 3.03 22.45
CA GLY A 107 10.19 3.90 23.56
C GLY A 107 8.73 4.36 23.65
N GLU A 108 8.42 4.96 24.80
CA GLU A 108 7.06 5.39 25.13
C GLU A 108 6.45 6.30 24.05
N ASN A 109 5.18 6.06 23.73
CA ASN A 109 4.41 6.80 22.72
C ASN A 109 4.97 6.72 21.27
N ALA A 110 5.79 5.73 20.93
CA ALA A 110 6.36 5.65 19.58
C ALA A 110 5.30 5.56 18.50
N ARG A 111 4.31 4.68 18.64
CA ARG A 111 3.29 4.42 17.61
C ARG A 111 3.93 4.18 16.24
N PRO A 112 4.70 3.09 16.06
CA PRO A 112 5.38 2.79 14.82
C PRO A 112 4.38 2.62 13.68
N HIS A 113 4.64 3.24 12.50
CA HIS A 113 3.73 3.16 11.37
C HIS A 113 4.43 2.66 10.10
N GLY A 114 5.04 3.55 9.33
CA GLY A 114 5.80 3.16 8.14
C GLY A 114 7.04 2.38 8.51
N ILE A 115 7.39 1.35 7.74
CA ILE A 115 8.54 0.48 7.99
C ILE A 115 9.21 0.09 6.67
N VAL A 116 10.54 0.08 6.66
CA VAL A 116 11.36 -0.38 5.54
C VAL A 116 12.47 -1.29 6.07
N TRP A 117 12.58 -2.50 5.53
CA TRP A 117 13.77 -3.34 5.72
C TRP A 117 14.69 -3.10 4.54
N HIS A 118 15.79 -2.42 4.80
CA HIS A 118 16.71 -1.98 3.76
C HIS A 118 17.67 -3.12 3.34
N ALA A 119 18.17 -3.06 2.11
CA ALA A 119 19.07 -4.08 1.55
C ALA A 119 20.39 -4.26 2.32
N ASN A 120 20.82 -3.26 3.12
CA ASN A 120 21.98 -3.39 4.01
C ASN A 120 21.71 -4.22 5.28
N GLY A 121 20.47 -4.68 5.49
CA GLY A 121 20.05 -5.46 6.66
C GLY A 121 19.44 -4.64 7.80
N ASP A 122 19.52 -3.32 7.76
CA ASP A 122 18.95 -2.44 8.79
C ASP A 122 17.44 -2.23 8.58
N LEU A 123 16.73 -1.95 9.66
CA LEU A 123 15.32 -1.53 9.64
C LEU A 123 15.20 -0.03 9.86
N TYR A 124 14.22 0.56 9.23
CA TYR A 124 13.82 1.95 9.42
C TYR A 124 12.33 2.00 9.70
N ALA A 125 11.91 2.75 10.70
CA ALA A 125 10.51 2.89 11.06
C ALA A 125 10.17 4.33 11.42
N THR A 126 9.01 4.82 11.00
CA THR A 126 8.47 6.05 11.56
C THR A 126 7.88 5.78 12.94
N ALA A 127 8.02 6.74 13.84
CA ALA A 127 7.37 6.76 15.13
C ALA A 127 6.47 8.01 15.19
N GLU A 128 5.21 7.84 14.77
CA GLU A 128 4.27 8.95 14.56
C GLU A 128 4.03 9.75 15.85
N GLY A 129 3.88 9.04 16.98
CA GLY A 129 3.67 9.68 18.28
C GLY A 129 4.90 10.45 18.81
N ARG A 130 6.08 10.19 18.25
CA ARG A 130 7.34 10.86 18.58
C ARG A 130 7.80 11.85 17.51
N LYS A 131 7.09 11.92 16.36
CA LYS A 131 7.45 12.79 15.23
C LYS A 131 8.89 12.51 14.74
N SER A 132 9.23 11.25 14.58
CA SER A 132 10.59 10.81 14.31
C SER A 132 10.67 9.60 13.41
N VAL A 133 11.88 9.36 12.89
CA VAL A 133 12.30 8.12 12.24
C VAL A 133 13.29 7.42 13.14
N PHE A 134 13.15 6.14 13.28
CA PHE A 134 14.14 5.26 13.90
C PHE A 134 14.93 4.52 12.83
N TRP A 135 16.26 4.54 12.99
CA TRP A 135 17.17 3.64 12.31
C TRP A 135 17.55 2.55 13.32
N ILE A 136 17.28 1.30 12.95
CA ILE A 136 17.47 0.12 13.78
C ILE A 136 18.53 -0.75 13.09
N ARG A 137 19.72 -0.81 13.69
CA ARG A 137 20.84 -1.61 13.21
C ARG A 137 20.81 -2.97 13.87
N ASP A 138 21.24 -3.99 13.14
CA ASP A 138 21.29 -5.39 13.60
C ASP A 138 19.99 -5.87 14.26
N PRO A 139 18.84 -5.76 13.55
CA PRO A 139 17.51 -6.00 14.14
C PRO A 139 17.27 -7.45 14.59
N LEU A 140 18.10 -8.39 14.14
CA LEU A 140 18.03 -9.81 14.49
C LEU A 140 19.08 -10.23 15.53
N GLY A 141 20.03 -9.35 15.86
CA GLY A 141 21.05 -9.56 16.89
C GLY A 141 20.84 -8.65 18.09
N GLU A 142 21.85 -7.86 18.43
CA GLU A 142 21.74 -6.82 19.47
C GLU A 142 21.28 -5.50 18.83
N ALA A 143 19.96 -5.34 18.69
CA ALA A 143 19.38 -4.19 18.01
C ALA A 143 19.81 -2.85 18.66
N GLU A 144 20.46 -2.01 17.87
CA GLU A 144 20.80 -0.62 18.25
C GLU A 144 19.81 0.34 17.59
N THR A 145 19.15 1.18 18.36
CA THR A 145 18.16 2.14 17.84
C THR A 145 18.68 3.57 17.88
N PHE A 146 18.52 4.29 16.78
CA PHE A 146 18.87 5.71 16.64
C PHE A 146 17.64 6.51 16.23
N GLU A 147 17.27 7.50 17.02
CA GLU A 147 16.11 8.35 16.76
C GLU A 147 16.50 9.65 16.07
N PHE A 148 15.73 10.02 15.03
CA PHE A 148 15.90 11.26 14.25
C PHE A 148 14.56 11.99 14.17
N GLY A 149 14.43 13.13 14.84
CA GLY A 149 13.21 13.92 14.81
C GLY A 149 12.94 14.53 13.44
N SER A 150 11.73 14.42 12.95
CA SER A 150 11.27 15.16 11.75
C SER A 150 10.89 16.60 12.09
N GLY A 151 10.54 16.87 13.34
CA GLY A 151 9.98 18.15 13.77
C GLY A 151 8.56 18.43 13.25
N GLN A 152 7.92 17.43 12.66
CA GLN A 152 6.64 17.58 11.94
C GLN A 152 5.52 16.76 12.59
N GLU A 153 4.29 17.22 12.48
CA GLU A 153 3.12 16.50 12.97
C GLU A 153 2.71 15.35 12.02
N GLY A 154 2.49 14.16 12.60
CA GLY A 154 2.02 13.01 11.86
C GLY A 154 3.07 12.46 10.90
N THR A 155 4.32 12.27 11.37
CA THR A 155 5.40 11.58 10.63
C THR A 155 4.98 10.14 10.34
N HIS A 156 4.55 9.85 9.12
CA HIS A 156 3.69 8.72 8.80
C HIS A 156 4.39 7.61 8.01
N MET A 157 4.53 7.77 6.70
CA MET A 157 5.24 6.82 5.86
C MET A 157 6.67 7.28 5.59
N LEU A 158 7.55 6.35 5.19
CA LEU A 158 8.93 6.67 4.88
C LEU A 158 9.40 5.95 3.60
N ALA A 159 10.39 6.57 2.96
CA ALA A 159 11.27 5.95 1.99
C ALA A 159 12.71 6.12 2.46
N VAL A 160 13.59 5.20 2.09
CA VAL A 160 15.02 5.21 2.46
C VAL A 160 15.86 5.17 1.20
N ALA A 161 16.91 5.98 1.16
CA ALA A 161 17.83 6.03 0.04
C ALA A 161 18.64 4.72 -0.08
N PRO A 162 19.13 4.35 -1.28
CA PRO A 162 19.98 3.17 -1.47
C PRO A 162 21.26 3.17 -0.62
N ASP A 163 21.73 4.35 -0.18
CA ASP A 163 22.88 4.47 0.71
C ASP A 163 22.56 4.15 2.19
N GLY A 164 21.27 4.05 2.55
CA GLY A 164 20.81 3.85 3.92
C GLY A 164 21.04 5.04 4.86
N LEU A 165 21.48 6.20 4.34
CA LEU A 165 21.86 7.35 5.14
C LEU A 165 20.93 8.56 5.01
N HIS A 166 19.94 8.46 4.12
CA HIS A 166 18.91 9.47 3.93
C HIS A 166 17.54 8.80 3.97
N ALA A 167 16.60 9.45 4.63
CA ALA A 167 15.20 9.02 4.66
C ALA A 167 14.27 10.20 4.35
N TRP A 168 13.17 9.90 3.70
CA TRP A 168 12.08 10.86 3.48
C TRP A 168 10.84 10.39 4.22
N THR A 169 10.10 11.35 4.78
CA THR A 169 8.84 11.05 5.46
C THR A 169 7.72 11.94 4.94
N THR A 170 6.54 11.37 4.81
CA THR A 170 5.31 12.15 4.75
C THR A 170 4.88 12.55 6.16
N ASN A 171 4.37 13.77 6.29
CA ASN A 171 3.92 14.31 7.57
C ASN A 171 2.48 14.84 7.41
N LEU A 172 1.52 13.97 7.75
CA LEU A 172 0.09 14.20 7.54
C LEU A 172 -0.40 15.53 8.10
N GLY A 173 -0.12 15.77 9.37
CA GLY A 173 -0.60 16.95 10.08
C GLY A 173 0.08 18.25 9.68
N SER A 174 1.36 18.17 9.28
CA SER A 174 2.13 19.33 8.83
C SER A 174 2.03 19.61 7.33
N ARG A 175 1.39 18.73 6.54
CA ARG A 175 1.26 18.84 5.07
C ARG A 175 2.60 18.88 4.34
N THR A 176 3.61 18.21 4.87
CA THR A 176 4.98 18.30 4.36
C THR A 176 5.56 16.94 4.04
N VAL A 177 6.61 16.96 3.21
CA VAL A 177 7.61 15.90 3.11
C VAL A 177 8.90 16.41 3.73
N SER A 178 9.55 15.57 4.54
CA SER A 178 10.85 15.88 5.14
C SER A 178 11.95 14.99 4.57
N LEU A 179 13.13 15.55 4.34
CA LEU A 179 14.40 14.85 4.10
C LEU A 179 15.21 14.87 5.40
N ILE A 180 15.56 13.69 5.88
CA ILE A 180 16.30 13.45 7.13
C ILE A 180 17.67 12.87 6.78
N ASP A 181 18.74 13.57 7.17
CA ASP A 181 20.12 13.07 7.10
C ASP A 181 20.40 12.24 8.36
N LEU A 182 20.43 10.93 8.20
CA LEU A 182 20.63 9.97 9.30
C LEU A 182 22.10 9.91 9.78
N LYS A 183 23.03 10.49 9.02
CA LYS A 183 24.43 10.49 9.36
C LYS A 183 24.83 11.70 10.25
N THR A 184 24.33 12.87 9.90
CA THR A 184 24.83 14.12 10.50
C THR A 184 23.95 14.68 11.60
N ARG A 185 22.73 14.15 11.77
CA ARG A 185 21.72 14.66 12.71
C ARG A 185 21.41 16.17 12.54
N ARG A 186 21.59 16.69 11.32
CA ARG A 186 21.17 18.05 11.00
C ARG A 186 19.65 18.17 11.06
N ALA A 187 19.18 19.39 11.27
CA ALA A 187 17.75 19.66 11.19
C ALA A 187 17.21 19.23 9.82
N PRO A 188 16.07 18.52 9.76
CA PRO A 188 15.47 18.08 8.51
C PRO A 188 15.12 19.26 7.61
N GLN A 189 15.22 19.04 6.30
CA GLN A 189 14.62 19.93 5.31
C GLN A 189 13.18 19.47 5.09
N SER A 190 12.25 20.40 4.93
CA SER A 190 10.85 20.07 4.69
C SER A 190 10.25 20.98 3.64
N VAL A 191 9.33 20.44 2.84
CA VAL A 191 8.58 21.15 1.82
C VAL A 191 7.08 20.82 1.92
N GLU A 192 6.22 21.78 1.66
CA GLU A 192 4.77 21.56 1.59
C GLU A 192 4.40 20.82 0.30
N VAL A 193 3.56 19.78 0.41
CA VAL A 193 3.17 18.93 -0.73
C VAL A 193 1.66 18.64 -0.77
N GLY A 194 0.85 19.62 -0.46
CA GLY A 194 -0.60 19.49 -0.44
C GLY A 194 -1.15 18.99 0.90
N GLU A 195 -2.42 18.64 0.91
CA GLU A 195 -3.13 18.28 2.13
C GLU A 195 -3.03 16.78 2.42
N GLU A 196 -2.68 16.44 3.66
CA GLU A 196 -2.57 15.07 4.15
C GLU A 196 -1.69 14.17 3.24
N PRO A 197 -0.39 14.50 3.05
CA PRO A 197 0.52 13.62 2.32
C PRO A 197 0.67 12.31 3.10
N GLU A 198 0.39 11.18 2.44
CA GLU A 198 0.33 9.88 3.10
C GLU A 198 1.32 8.88 2.51
N GLY A 199 1.08 8.38 1.30
CA GLY A 199 1.98 7.43 0.66
C GLY A 199 3.25 8.10 0.15
N ILE A 200 4.36 7.36 0.20
CA ILE A 200 5.66 7.81 -0.33
C ILE A 200 6.40 6.63 -0.95
N TRP A 201 7.10 6.89 -2.05
CA TRP A 201 7.94 5.91 -2.74
C TRP A 201 9.12 6.59 -3.42
N LEU A 202 10.32 6.07 -3.20
CA LEU A 202 11.51 6.47 -3.95
C LEU A 202 11.66 5.54 -5.17
N SER A 203 11.87 6.10 -6.37
CA SER A 203 12.18 5.30 -7.54
C SER A 203 13.51 4.54 -7.37
N ASP A 204 13.64 3.37 -8.00
CA ASP A 204 14.81 2.48 -7.83
C ASP A 204 16.12 3.14 -8.28
N ASP A 205 16.06 4.06 -9.25
CA ASP A 205 17.20 4.88 -9.67
C ASP A 205 17.56 6.00 -8.68
N GLY A 206 16.71 6.23 -7.68
CA GLY A 206 16.89 7.28 -6.67
C GLY A 206 16.62 8.71 -7.15
N ASP A 207 16.08 8.89 -8.35
CA ASP A 207 15.95 10.20 -9.01
C ASP A 207 14.59 10.86 -8.82
N THR A 208 13.59 10.12 -8.37
CA THR A 208 12.23 10.63 -8.18
C THR A 208 11.62 10.14 -6.88
N LEU A 209 11.16 11.09 -6.07
CA LEU A 209 10.33 10.80 -4.90
C LEU A 209 8.87 11.01 -5.26
N TRP A 210 8.08 9.96 -5.14
CA TRP A 210 6.65 9.95 -5.37
C TRP A 210 5.90 10.09 -4.06
N VAL A 211 4.88 10.94 -4.03
CA VAL A 211 4.05 11.18 -2.84
C VAL A 211 2.59 11.23 -3.24
N SER A 212 1.72 10.56 -2.52
CA SER A 212 0.27 10.77 -2.60
C SER A 212 -0.19 11.71 -1.49
N ALA A 213 -1.05 12.67 -1.81
CA ALA A 213 -1.68 13.57 -0.86
C ALA A 213 -3.20 13.42 -0.93
N ARG A 214 -3.74 12.67 0.03
CA ARG A 214 -5.12 12.21 0.01
C ARG A 214 -6.14 13.35 0.10
N GLY A 215 -5.85 14.38 0.90
CA GLY A 215 -6.71 15.56 1.02
C GLY A 215 -6.68 16.46 -0.22
N SER A 216 -5.65 16.31 -1.07
CA SER A 216 -5.51 17.07 -2.33
C SER A 216 -5.98 16.33 -3.58
N ASN A 217 -6.38 15.06 -3.49
CA ASN A 217 -6.70 14.19 -4.62
C ASN A 217 -5.60 14.18 -5.68
N ALA A 218 -4.34 14.13 -5.25
CA ALA A 218 -3.19 14.28 -6.12
C ALA A 218 -2.00 13.41 -5.71
N ALA A 219 -1.19 13.04 -6.68
CA ALA A 219 0.16 12.57 -6.49
C ALA A 219 1.16 13.67 -6.89
N PHE A 220 2.36 13.59 -6.33
CA PHE A 220 3.43 14.55 -6.57
C PHE A 220 4.71 13.81 -6.94
N LYS A 221 5.47 14.41 -7.87
CA LYS A 221 6.86 14.05 -8.16
C LYS A 221 7.75 15.11 -7.55
N LEU A 222 8.70 14.70 -6.73
CA LEU A 222 9.69 15.59 -6.14
C LEU A 222 11.10 15.16 -6.54
N ASP A 223 12.00 16.14 -6.55
CA ASP A 223 13.43 15.90 -6.49
C ASP A 223 13.80 15.40 -5.10
N PRO A 224 14.40 14.22 -4.94
CA PRO A 224 14.69 13.68 -3.62
C PRO A 224 15.78 14.44 -2.87
N GLN A 225 16.69 15.15 -3.56
CA GLN A 225 17.79 15.88 -2.94
C GLN A 225 17.41 17.30 -2.50
N THR A 226 16.63 17.97 -3.33
CA THR A 226 16.22 19.37 -3.10
C THR A 226 14.83 19.52 -2.53
N LEU A 227 14.02 18.45 -2.58
CA LEU A 227 12.57 18.45 -2.30
C LEU A 227 11.75 19.36 -3.23
N GLU A 228 12.32 19.84 -4.34
CA GLU A 228 11.55 20.60 -5.32
C GLU A 228 10.39 19.78 -5.86
N VAL A 229 9.18 20.33 -5.81
CA VAL A 229 8.00 19.72 -6.44
C VAL A 229 8.08 19.89 -7.94
N ARG A 230 8.48 18.85 -8.67
CA ARG A 230 8.63 18.84 -10.12
C ARG A 230 7.27 18.78 -10.83
N GLN A 231 6.31 18.09 -10.25
CA GLN A 231 4.99 17.92 -10.87
C GLN A 231 3.92 17.57 -9.83
N ARG A 232 2.71 18.14 -9.99
CA ARG A 232 1.47 17.72 -9.36
C ARG A 232 0.60 17.00 -10.39
N ILE A 233 0.02 15.87 -10.01
CA ILE A 233 -0.72 14.96 -10.91
C ILE A 233 -2.08 14.71 -10.26
N GLU A 234 -3.16 15.07 -10.94
CA GLU A 234 -4.52 14.75 -10.50
C GLU A 234 -4.75 13.25 -10.56
N THR A 235 -5.26 12.67 -9.49
CA THR A 235 -5.59 11.25 -9.36
C THR A 235 -7.09 11.06 -9.17
N GLY A 236 -7.53 9.86 -8.83
CA GLY A 236 -8.86 9.66 -8.25
C GLY A 236 -8.95 10.22 -6.84
N ASN A 237 -10.13 10.06 -6.21
CA ASN A 237 -10.44 10.68 -4.92
C ASN A 237 -9.79 9.92 -3.76
N PHE A 238 -9.17 10.67 -2.87
CA PHE A 238 -8.52 10.18 -1.66
C PHE A 238 -7.42 9.15 -1.95
N PRO A 239 -6.34 9.52 -2.70
CA PRO A 239 -5.20 8.65 -2.97
C PRO A 239 -4.40 8.41 -1.69
N LEU A 240 -4.56 7.21 -1.11
CA LEU A 240 -3.97 6.87 0.19
C LEU A 240 -2.52 6.41 0.04
N ARG A 241 -2.27 5.38 -0.74
CA ARG A 241 -0.92 4.84 -0.98
C ARG A 241 -0.47 5.14 -2.40
N ILE A 242 0.82 5.18 -2.58
CA ILE A 242 1.48 5.21 -3.89
C ILE A 242 2.61 4.19 -3.91
N THR A 243 2.72 3.44 -4.98
CA THR A 243 3.82 2.50 -5.22
C THR A 243 4.24 2.58 -6.69
N VAL A 244 5.49 2.24 -6.98
CA VAL A 244 5.99 2.13 -8.35
C VAL A 244 6.11 0.66 -8.74
N ARG A 245 5.69 0.33 -9.94
CA ARG A 245 5.83 -1.01 -10.51
C ARG A 245 7.31 -1.40 -10.60
N PRO A 246 7.71 -2.65 -10.33
CA PRO A 246 9.13 -3.06 -10.36
C PRO A 246 9.88 -2.73 -11.65
N GLN A 247 9.18 -2.62 -12.80
CA GLN A 247 9.77 -2.19 -14.06
C GLN A 247 10.02 -0.67 -14.15
N GLY A 248 9.58 0.11 -13.17
CA GLY A 248 9.76 1.56 -13.13
C GLY A 248 8.86 2.36 -14.08
N ASP A 249 8.03 1.71 -14.87
CA ASP A 249 7.24 2.32 -15.95
C ASP A 249 5.94 2.99 -15.47
N TYR A 250 5.37 2.50 -14.35
CA TYR A 250 4.13 3.04 -13.78
C TYR A 250 4.22 3.25 -12.28
N ALA A 251 3.71 4.40 -11.82
CA ALA A 251 3.32 4.61 -10.44
C ALA A 251 1.80 4.40 -10.28
N VAL A 252 1.37 3.86 -9.14
CA VAL A 252 -0.05 3.55 -8.91
C VAL A 252 -0.47 4.08 -7.55
N THR A 253 -1.63 4.75 -7.51
CA THR A 253 -2.27 5.17 -6.23
C THR A 253 -3.49 4.32 -5.92
N SER A 254 -3.71 4.02 -4.62
CA SER A 254 -4.98 3.49 -4.14
C SER A 254 -5.93 4.65 -3.81
N ASN A 255 -7.05 4.75 -4.55
CA ASN A 255 -8.02 5.83 -4.39
C ASN A 255 -9.19 5.33 -3.55
N LEU A 256 -9.12 5.56 -2.23
CA LEU A 256 -10.05 4.99 -1.25
C LEU A 256 -11.50 5.33 -1.58
N SER A 257 -11.80 6.61 -1.87
CA SER A 257 -13.17 7.04 -2.10
C SER A 257 -13.76 6.59 -3.43
N ASP A 258 -12.92 6.17 -4.38
CA ASP A 258 -13.37 5.65 -5.69
C ASP A 258 -13.44 4.12 -5.72
N GLY A 259 -12.85 3.45 -4.73
CA GLY A 259 -12.71 2.00 -4.75
C GLY A 259 -11.92 1.52 -5.96
N GLY A 260 -10.83 2.22 -6.31
CA GLY A 260 -10.03 1.97 -7.50
C GLY A 260 -8.60 2.47 -7.41
N LEU A 261 -7.88 2.36 -8.52
CA LEU A 261 -6.48 2.75 -8.64
C LEU A 261 -6.32 3.73 -9.80
N SER A 262 -5.44 4.74 -9.65
CA SER A 262 -4.94 5.53 -10.78
C SER A 262 -3.56 5.03 -11.18
N VAL A 263 -3.38 4.71 -12.46
CA VAL A 263 -2.11 4.28 -13.06
C VAL A 263 -1.47 5.48 -13.77
N ILE A 264 -0.31 5.87 -13.31
CA ILE A 264 0.45 7.03 -13.76
C ILE A 264 1.66 6.54 -14.55
N ASP A 265 1.80 6.96 -15.78
CA ASP A 265 3.02 6.75 -16.57
C ASP A 265 4.16 7.58 -15.95
N THR A 266 5.26 6.94 -15.54
CA THR A 266 6.33 7.60 -14.79
C THR A 266 7.11 8.60 -15.60
N ALA A 267 7.25 8.36 -16.91
CA ALA A 267 8.01 9.25 -17.79
C ALA A 267 7.27 10.57 -18.04
N THR A 268 5.95 10.51 -18.24
CA THR A 268 5.14 11.69 -18.56
C THR A 268 4.44 12.32 -17.35
N GLY A 269 4.30 11.58 -16.26
CA GLY A 269 3.52 11.99 -15.10
C GLY A 269 2.04 12.17 -15.41
N LYS A 270 1.47 11.37 -16.29
CA LYS A 270 0.05 11.41 -16.63
C LYS A 270 -0.66 10.16 -16.17
N VAL A 271 -1.87 10.32 -15.64
CA VAL A 271 -2.77 9.19 -15.43
C VAL A 271 -3.18 8.65 -16.80
N VAL A 272 -2.77 7.43 -17.10
CA VAL A 272 -3.04 6.77 -18.39
C VAL A 272 -4.20 5.77 -18.29
N ARG A 273 -4.56 5.36 -17.09
CA ARG A 273 -5.62 4.39 -16.85
C ARG A 273 -6.11 4.46 -15.40
N ASN A 274 -7.40 4.21 -15.20
CA ASN A 274 -7.97 3.90 -13.90
C ASN A 274 -8.42 2.44 -13.87
N ILE A 275 -8.13 1.75 -12.76
CA ILE A 275 -8.53 0.37 -12.53
C ILE A 275 -9.63 0.37 -11.45
N ARG A 276 -10.79 -0.20 -11.78
CA ARG A 276 -11.85 -0.39 -10.79
C ARG A 276 -11.60 -1.69 -10.02
N VAL A 277 -11.40 -1.60 -8.70
CA VAL A 277 -11.23 -2.76 -7.81
C VAL A 277 -12.54 -3.12 -7.15
N SER A 278 -13.09 -2.29 -6.29
CA SER A 278 -14.43 -2.43 -5.71
C SER A 278 -15.43 -1.46 -6.34
N GLY A 279 -14.96 -0.31 -6.78
CA GLY A 279 -15.74 0.79 -7.34
C GLY A 279 -16.40 1.66 -6.28
N PRO A 280 -16.93 2.83 -6.67
CA PRO A 280 -17.43 3.85 -5.74
C PRO A 280 -18.61 3.36 -4.90
N ASP A 281 -19.45 2.49 -5.44
CA ASP A 281 -20.62 1.95 -4.72
C ASP A 281 -20.25 1.06 -3.53
N GLN A 282 -19.00 0.54 -3.52
CA GLN A 282 -18.48 -0.34 -2.47
C GLN A 282 -17.29 0.28 -1.74
N ALA A 283 -16.88 1.48 -2.09
CA ALA A 283 -15.64 2.10 -1.59
C ALA A 283 -15.60 2.19 -0.06
N GLU A 284 -16.69 2.68 0.57
CA GLU A 284 -16.81 2.76 2.02
C GLU A 284 -16.83 1.38 2.68
N ALA A 285 -17.62 0.44 2.15
CA ALA A 285 -17.75 -0.91 2.71
C ALA A 285 -16.47 -1.74 2.57
N LYS A 286 -15.64 -1.47 1.56
CA LYS A 286 -14.38 -2.17 1.31
C LYS A 286 -13.19 -1.48 1.95
N THR A 287 -13.12 -0.16 1.91
CA THR A 287 -12.04 0.68 2.43
C THR A 287 -10.66 0.22 1.94
N GLN A 288 -10.32 0.63 0.71
CA GLN A 288 -9.04 0.26 0.10
C GLN A 288 -7.90 1.05 0.72
N LEU A 289 -6.96 0.37 1.37
CA LEU A 289 -5.80 0.98 2.00
C LEU A 289 -4.51 0.67 1.22
N THR A 290 -3.75 -0.28 1.71
CA THR A 290 -2.43 -0.60 1.19
C THR A 290 -2.50 -1.31 -0.17
N ILE A 291 -1.54 -0.99 -1.02
CA ILE A 291 -1.31 -1.64 -2.31
C ILE A 291 0.13 -2.14 -2.39
N LEU A 292 0.30 -3.31 -3.00
CA LEU A 292 1.60 -3.95 -3.17
C LEU A 292 1.67 -4.64 -4.53
N PHE A 293 2.73 -4.42 -5.30
CA PHE A 293 2.99 -5.22 -6.50
C PHE A 293 3.59 -6.58 -6.16
N SER A 294 3.29 -7.58 -7.01
CA SER A 294 4.11 -8.79 -7.07
C SER A 294 5.53 -8.43 -7.55
N PRO A 295 6.56 -9.19 -7.19
CA PRO A 295 7.94 -8.93 -7.60
C PRO A 295 8.12 -8.84 -9.13
N ASN A 296 7.37 -9.63 -9.89
CA ASN A 296 7.36 -9.54 -11.36
C ASN A 296 6.50 -8.38 -11.93
N GLY A 297 5.79 -7.62 -11.08
CA GLY A 297 4.95 -6.49 -11.49
C GLY A 297 3.72 -6.83 -12.32
N GLU A 298 3.34 -8.11 -12.41
CA GLU A 298 2.17 -8.54 -13.18
C GLU A 298 0.87 -8.44 -12.40
N ARG A 299 0.96 -8.44 -11.07
CA ARG A 299 -0.18 -8.36 -10.15
C ARG A 299 -0.02 -7.19 -9.19
N ILE A 300 -1.14 -6.67 -8.74
CA ILE A 300 -1.20 -5.73 -7.64
C ILE A 300 -2.21 -6.25 -6.60
N TYR A 301 -1.78 -6.33 -5.36
CA TYR A 301 -2.61 -6.70 -4.22
C TYR A 301 -3.14 -5.44 -3.56
N VAL A 302 -4.43 -5.42 -3.27
CA VAL A 302 -5.13 -4.26 -2.71
C VAL A 302 -5.85 -4.68 -1.44
N ALA A 303 -5.45 -4.13 -0.30
CA ALA A 303 -6.11 -4.40 0.97
C ALA A 303 -7.49 -3.73 1.01
N GLU A 304 -8.56 -4.53 1.07
CA GLU A 304 -9.94 -4.10 1.29
C GLU A 304 -10.28 -4.32 2.78
N THR A 305 -9.75 -3.46 3.63
CA THR A 305 -9.63 -3.65 5.09
C THR A 305 -10.95 -3.92 5.79
N MET A 306 -12.00 -3.12 5.52
CA MET A 306 -13.32 -3.30 6.13
C MET A 306 -14.05 -4.54 5.61
N ALA A 307 -13.75 -4.99 4.41
CA ALA A 307 -14.30 -6.23 3.85
C ALA A 307 -13.53 -7.47 4.29
N ASN A 308 -12.40 -7.29 4.96
CA ASN A 308 -11.52 -8.37 5.39
C ASN A 308 -11.03 -9.25 4.22
N THR A 309 -10.72 -8.62 3.09
CA THR A 309 -10.21 -9.26 1.88
C THR A 309 -9.03 -8.50 1.29
N ILE A 310 -8.22 -9.21 0.51
CA ILE A 310 -7.17 -8.62 -0.33
C ILE A 310 -7.54 -8.91 -1.78
N ALA A 311 -7.82 -7.89 -2.57
CA ALA A 311 -8.10 -8.07 -3.99
C ALA A 311 -6.77 -8.29 -4.74
N GLU A 312 -6.68 -9.40 -5.48
CA GLU A 312 -5.61 -9.69 -6.42
C GLU A 312 -6.04 -9.23 -7.80
N VAL A 313 -5.31 -8.28 -8.36
CA VAL A 313 -5.63 -7.62 -9.63
C VAL A 313 -4.56 -7.95 -10.65
N ASP A 314 -4.94 -8.45 -11.83
CA ASP A 314 -4.08 -8.53 -13.00
C ASP A 314 -3.78 -7.12 -13.50
N PHE A 315 -2.51 -6.72 -13.44
CA PHE A 315 -2.14 -5.34 -13.74
C PHE A 315 -2.35 -4.99 -15.20
N ALA A 316 -2.11 -5.92 -16.13
CA ALA A 316 -2.22 -5.65 -17.57
C ALA A 316 -3.67 -5.39 -17.99
N SER A 317 -4.61 -6.23 -17.58
CA SER A 317 -6.03 -6.09 -17.92
C SER A 317 -6.82 -5.18 -16.96
N GLY A 318 -6.32 -4.96 -15.74
CA GLY A 318 -7.03 -4.27 -14.66
C GLY A 318 -8.17 -5.08 -14.05
N ARG A 319 -8.23 -6.40 -14.28
CA ARG A 319 -9.28 -7.26 -13.74
C ARG A 319 -8.92 -7.76 -12.36
N VAL A 320 -9.88 -7.72 -11.43
CA VAL A 320 -9.80 -8.46 -10.17
C VAL A 320 -9.90 -9.94 -10.50
N LEU A 321 -8.85 -10.71 -10.19
CA LEU A 321 -8.79 -12.15 -10.44
C LEU A 321 -9.53 -12.93 -9.35
N ARG A 322 -9.23 -12.58 -8.10
CA ARG A 322 -9.85 -13.19 -6.90
C ARG A 322 -9.68 -12.25 -5.69
N ARG A 323 -10.28 -12.68 -4.58
CA ARG A 323 -10.08 -12.05 -3.27
C ARG A 323 -9.50 -13.07 -2.30
N LEU A 324 -8.37 -12.71 -1.71
CA LEU A 324 -7.66 -13.47 -0.70
C LEU A 324 -8.15 -13.08 0.69
N PRO A 325 -7.96 -13.91 1.74
CA PRO A 325 -8.33 -13.60 3.10
C PRO A 325 -7.56 -12.39 3.66
N GLY A 326 -8.27 -11.41 4.24
CA GLY A 326 -7.69 -10.25 4.93
C GLY A 326 -7.39 -10.48 6.41
N THR A 327 -7.86 -11.61 6.97
CA THR A 327 -7.50 -12.17 8.29
C THR A 327 -7.50 -11.20 9.48
N GLY A 328 -8.59 -10.47 9.65
CA GLY A 328 -8.73 -9.53 10.78
C GLY A 328 -8.63 -8.06 10.38
N GLY A 329 -9.04 -7.73 9.16
CA GLY A 329 -8.97 -6.39 8.59
C GLY A 329 -7.57 -6.06 8.08
N GLY A 330 -7.17 -6.73 6.98
CA GLY A 330 -5.84 -6.56 6.38
C GLY A 330 -5.53 -5.11 6.06
N ASP A 331 -4.36 -4.65 6.49
CA ASP A 331 -3.83 -3.30 6.24
C ASP A 331 -2.45 -3.39 5.58
N GLY A 332 -1.37 -3.53 6.34
CA GLY A 332 -0.03 -3.74 5.79
C GLY A 332 0.11 -5.07 5.08
N LEU A 333 0.83 -5.05 3.97
CA LEU A 333 1.10 -6.20 3.10
C LEU A 333 2.60 -6.35 2.87
N ALA A 334 3.07 -7.60 2.86
CA ALA A 334 4.42 -7.96 2.43
C ALA A 334 4.37 -9.26 1.63
N ILE A 335 5.30 -9.46 0.70
CA ILE A 335 5.31 -10.63 -0.20
C ILE A 335 6.70 -11.24 -0.25
N ILE A 336 6.76 -12.57 -0.38
CA ILE A 336 7.97 -13.34 -0.72
C ILE A 336 7.64 -14.28 -1.88
N GLU A 337 8.66 -14.63 -2.68
CA GLU A 337 8.59 -15.63 -3.76
C GLU A 337 8.91 -17.06 -3.29
#